data_f20dc62687ccbf67e1420bcabe97bf28
#
_entry.id   f20dc62687ccbf67e1420bcabe97bf28
#
_cell.length_a   1.000
_cell.length_b   1.000
_cell.length_c   1.000
_cell.angle_alpha   90.00
_cell.angle_beta   90.00
_cell.angle_gamma   90.00
#
_symmetry.space_group_name_H-M   'P 1'
#
loop_
_entity.id
_entity.type
_entity.pdbx_description
1 polymer ?
#
loop_
_entity_poly.entity_id
_entity_poly.type
_entity_poly.pdbx_seq_one_letter_code
_entity_poly.pdbx_strand_id
1 'polypeptide(L)'
;MKYAVYIGLLLASAPVSVSAERLPFELVQTSADRDSLAPNLCAFGNHFALSWIERGRDDTAQVQFASWNGNGFDKKIPGAESKQMFSNWADIPTFIEAPTGDLYAHWLDRIDDKPHAYGIRVERSANRGKKWNSLGWLHTDTSATEHGFASLVPDGNHVRAFWLDGRLMTKPTGKTTLRTAILDGDQIRDERMLDDNVCTCCPTSAVPLTAGPIVVYRDRSLREIRDISFILRTENKWAEPATLKKDNWLMPGCPVNGASIATNGDLVAISRFTVRHKKAQVILRLYDGGSMQSGKDVVLDENTPIGRCSTVCTKNSTYTVWIGFEKKQAVLRLAEVSATGKIMSIRTLSRVNGNRSSGMPRTILSDGYLWVTWTDSNRIRLGRIKVN
;
A
#
# COMPACT_ATOMS: atom_id res chain seq x y z
N MET A 1 10.40 80.09 -20.94
CA MET A 1 10.01 78.67 -21.03
C MET A 1 10.72 77.91 -19.92
N LYS A 2 9.97 77.52 -18.85
CA LYS A 2 10.50 76.79 -17.69
C LYS A 2 10.12 75.33 -17.90
N TYR A 3 11.09 74.40 -18.00
CA TYR A 3 10.85 72.95 -18.04
C TYR A 3 10.82 72.44 -16.59
N ALA A 4 9.70 71.80 -16.19
CA ALA A 4 9.59 71.06 -14.95
C ALA A 4 9.98 69.59 -15.21
N VAL A 5 10.99 69.10 -14.47
CA VAL A 5 11.39 67.68 -14.51
C VAL A 5 10.60 66.96 -13.38
N TYR A 6 9.76 66.02 -13.77
CA TYR A 6 9.11 65.10 -12.85
C TYR A 6 10.03 63.87 -12.62
N ILE A 7 10.53 63.71 -11.38
CA ILE A 7 11.21 62.51 -10.93
C ILE A 7 10.15 61.55 -10.38
N GLY A 8 9.87 60.50 -11.14
CA GLY A 8 8.99 59.42 -10.66
C GLY A 8 9.77 58.46 -9.75
N LEU A 9 9.36 58.38 -8.46
CA LEU A 9 9.85 57.37 -7.51
C LEU A 9 9.22 56.01 -7.86
N LEU A 10 10.01 55.09 -8.41
CA LEU A 10 9.66 53.67 -8.55
C LEU A 10 9.88 53.00 -7.20
N LEU A 11 8.82 52.74 -6.45
CA LEU A 11 8.81 51.87 -5.30
C LEU A 11 8.89 50.40 -5.80
N ALA A 12 10.08 49.82 -5.72
CA ALA A 12 10.29 48.39 -5.92
C ALA A 12 9.73 47.62 -4.72
N SER A 13 8.60 46.98 -4.88
CA SER A 13 8.09 46.02 -3.90
C SER A 13 8.95 44.76 -3.97
N ALA A 14 9.77 44.53 -2.95
CA ALA A 14 10.48 43.28 -2.78
C ALA A 14 9.47 42.12 -2.62
N PRO A 15 9.63 40.97 -3.30
CA PRO A 15 8.78 39.83 -3.07
C PRO A 15 9.03 39.31 -1.66
N VAL A 16 7.99 39.34 -0.82
CA VAL A 16 7.99 38.63 0.47
C VAL A 16 8.01 37.14 0.14
N SER A 17 9.19 36.52 0.20
CA SER A 17 9.30 35.07 0.18
C SER A 17 8.80 34.54 1.52
N VAL A 18 7.53 34.16 1.59
CA VAL A 18 7.02 33.33 2.69
C VAL A 18 7.67 31.96 2.50
N SER A 19 8.76 31.71 3.21
CA SER A 19 9.26 30.34 3.39
C SER A 19 8.22 29.64 4.25
N ALA A 20 7.38 28.80 3.63
CA ALA A 20 6.52 27.92 4.38
C ALA A 20 7.41 27.07 5.29
N GLU A 21 7.31 27.29 6.60
CA GLU A 21 8.01 26.51 7.61
C GLU A 21 7.69 25.04 7.36
N ARG A 22 8.71 24.25 7.01
CA ARG A 22 8.52 22.82 6.75
C ARG A 22 8.22 22.15 8.08
N LEU A 23 6.99 21.70 8.26
CA LEU A 23 6.58 20.94 9.44
C LEU A 23 7.54 19.77 9.66
N PRO A 24 8.03 19.55 10.89
CA PRO A 24 8.98 18.48 11.18
C PRO A 24 8.37 17.10 10.99
N PHE A 25 9.18 16.15 10.55
CA PHE A 25 8.83 14.72 10.59
C PHE A 25 9.26 14.17 11.93
N GLU A 26 8.31 13.75 12.74
CA GLU A 26 8.51 13.28 14.11
C GLU A 26 8.54 11.76 14.15
N LEU A 27 9.59 11.17 14.74
CA LEU A 27 9.61 9.73 15.03
C LEU A 27 8.77 9.45 16.27
N VAL A 28 7.95 8.40 16.19
CA VAL A 28 7.07 7.95 17.27
C VAL A 28 7.48 6.55 17.70
N GLN A 29 7.54 6.34 19.02
CA GLN A 29 7.84 5.04 19.58
C GLN A 29 6.70 4.06 19.32
N THR A 30 7.02 2.85 18.86
CA THR A 30 6.06 1.77 18.65
C THR A 30 6.09 0.78 19.79
N SER A 31 5.06 -0.08 19.88
CA SER A 31 5.02 -1.21 20.80
C SER A 31 5.77 -2.45 20.28
N ALA A 32 6.38 -2.37 19.07
CA ALA A 32 7.09 -3.48 18.47
C ALA A 32 8.44 -3.71 19.13
N ASP A 33 8.74 -4.97 19.42
CA ASP A 33 10.02 -5.40 19.95
C ASP A 33 11.13 -5.40 18.87
N ARG A 34 12.34 -5.72 19.27
CA ARG A 34 13.44 -6.00 18.34
C ARG A 34 13.12 -7.27 17.56
N ASP A 35 13.68 -7.38 16.36
CA ASP A 35 13.44 -8.48 15.41
C ASP A 35 11.98 -8.53 14.93
N SER A 36 11.49 -7.37 14.52
CA SER A 36 10.18 -7.15 13.96
C SER A 36 10.26 -6.68 12.51
N LEU A 37 9.27 -7.07 11.69
CA LEU A 37 9.23 -6.76 10.27
C LEU A 37 7.79 -6.64 9.75
N ALA A 38 7.67 -6.25 8.48
CA ALA A 38 6.42 -6.19 7.74
C ALA A 38 5.33 -5.36 8.43
N PRO A 39 5.59 -4.08 8.80
CA PRO A 39 4.60 -3.25 9.43
C PRO A 39 3.50 -2.83 8.47
N ASN A 40 2.26 -2.72 8.97
CA ASN A 40 1.14 -2.12 8.26
C ASN A 40 0.35 -1.19 9.17
N LEU A 41 -0.32 -0.20 8.56
CA LEU A 41 -1.22 0.74 9.21
C LEU A 41 -2.63 0.54 8.68
N CYS A 42 -3.58 0.32 9.57
CA CYS A 42 -4.97 0.06 9.23
C CYS A 42 -5.88 1.00 10.03
N ALA A 43 -6.96 1.48 9.41
CA ALA A 43 -7.99 2.23 10.14
C ALA A 43 -8.61 1.33 11.24
N PHE A 44 -8.79 1.88 12.42
CA PHE A 44 -9.34 1.16 13.56
C PHE A 44 -10.06 2.13 14.50
N GLY A 45 -11.37 1.94 14.63
CA GLY A 45 -12.21 2.90 15.32
C GLY A 45 -12.08 4.32 14.75
N ASN A 46 -11.84 5.30 15.62
CA ASN A 46 -11.63 6.70 15.22
C ASN A 46 -10.18 7.03 14.86
N HIS A 47 -9.26 6.08 15.01
CA HIS A 47 -7.83 6.25 14.84
C HIS A 47 -7.27 5.18 13.88
N PHE A 48 -6.16 4.58 14.24
CA PHE A 48 -5.53 3.51 13.48
C PHE A 48 -4.91 2.47 14.41
N ALA A 49 -4.55 1.33 13.83
CA ALA A 49 -3.69 0.37 14.48
C ALA A 49 -2.50 0.00 13.59
N LEU A 50 -1.42 -0.38 14.24
CA LEU A 50 -0.21 -0.92 13.65
C LEU A 50 -0.24 -2.44 13.78
N SER A 51 0.00 -3.16 12.69
CA SER A 51 0.25 -4.60 12.68
C SER A 51 1.67 -4.89 12.24
N TRP A 52 2.26 -5.98 12.70
CA TRP A 52 3.61 -6.41 12.33
C TRP A 52 3.84 -7.88 12.68
N ILE A 53 4.94 -8.45 12.21
CA ILE A 53 5.42 -9.76 12.61
C ILE A 53 6.55 -9.58 13.63
N GLU A 54 6.49 -10.26 14.76
CA GLU A 54 7.61 -10.50 15.67
C GLU A 54 8.13 -11.92 15.50
N ARG A 55 9.45 -12.05 15.38
CA ARG A 55 10.10 -13.35 15.40
C ARG A 55 10.39 -13.72 16.85
N GLY A 56 9.90 -14.89 17.22
CA GLY A 56 10.12 -15.49 18.53
C GLY A 56 11.40 -16.30 18.58
N ARG A 57 11.60 -16.99 19.71
CA ARG A 57 12.58 -18.05 19.86
C ARG A 57 12.04 -19.31 19.16
N ASP A 58 12.91 -20.27 18.87
CA ASP A 58 12.51 -21.59 18.32
C ASP A 58 11.79 -21.53 16.95
N ASP A 59 12.21 -20.59 16.08
CA ASP A 59 11.67 -20.39 14.73
C ASP A 59 10.15 -20.07 14.68
N THR A 60 9.58 -19.66 15.79
CA THR A 60 8.20 -19.16 15.80
C THR A 60 8.14 -17.73 15.27
N ALA A 61 7.02 -17.36 14.66
CA ALA A 61 6.67 -15.98 14.36
C ALA A 61 5.23 -15.71 14.79
N GLN A 62 4.97 -14.47 15.19
CA GLN A 62 3.67 -14.04 15.66
C GLN A 62 3.26 -12.73 15.03
N VAL A 63 2.01 -12.66 14.57
CA VAL A 63 1.39 -11.40 14.19
C VAL A 63 1.01 -10.64 15.44
N GLN A 64 1.34 -9.36 15.49
CA GLN A 64 1.04 -8.44 16.59
C GLN A 64 0.21 -7.28 16.08
N PHE A 65 -0.63 -6.73 16.98
CA PHE A 65 -1.42 -5.54 16.74
C PHE A 65 -1.31 -4.59 17.93
N ALA A 66 -1.30 -3.29 17.66
CA ALA A 66 -1.45 -2.27 18.70
C ALA A 66 -2.25 -1.10 18.15
N SER A 67 -3.31 -0.69 18.87
CA SER A 67 -4.12 0.46 18.51
C SER A 67 -3.51 1.75 19.01
N TRP A 68 -3.58 2.79 18.20
CA TRP A 68 -3.29 4.15 18.59
C TRP A 68 -4.55 4.78 19.21
N ASN A 69 -4.44 5.39 20.40
CA ASN A 69 -5.55 5.97 21.14
C ASN A 69 -5.58 7.51 21.16
N GLY A 70 -4.79 8.14 20.27
CA GLY A 70 -4.63 9.60 20.20
C GLY A 70 -3.40 10.12 20.94
N ASN A 71 -2.91 9.44 21.98
CA ASN A 71 -1.75 9.84 22.78
C ASN A 71 -0.59 8.83 22.73
N GLY A 72 -0.90 7.56 22.50
CA GLY A 72 0.09 6.49 22.49
C GLY A 72 -0.51 5.19 21.95
N PHE A 73 0.33 4.16 21.89
CA PHE A 73 -0.15 2.82 21.59
C PHE A 73 -0.68 2.14 22.85
N ASP A 74 -1.83 1.49 22.72
CA ASP A 74 -2.32 0.56 23.71
C ASP A 74 -1.39 -0.66 23.83
N LYS A 75 -1.65 -1.51 24.84
CA LYS A 75 -0.94 -2.78 24.98
C LYS A 75 -1.11 -3.61 23.70
N LYS A 76 -0.01 -4.15 23.18
CA LYS A 76 -0.06 -5.03 22.01
C LYS A 76 -0.96 -6.25 22.26
N ILE A 77 -1.72 -6.60 21.25
CA ILE A 77 -2.62 -7.76 21.25
C ILE A 77 -1.96 -8.80 20.36
N PRO A 78 -1.64 -10.00 20.87
CA PRO A 78 -1.12 -11.08 20.06
C PRO A 78 -2.22 -11.60 19.13
N GLY A 79 -1.91 -11.71 17.85
CA GLY A 79 -2.67 -12.47 16.86
C GLY A 79 -2.14 -13.90 16.75
N ALA A 80 -2.25 -14.47 15.57
CA ALA A 80 -1.77 -15.82 15.31
C ALA A 80 -0.27 -15.99 15.56
N GLU A 81 0.09 -17.11 16.18
CA GLU A 81 1.46 -17.59 16.30
C GLU A 81 1.61 -18.89 15.51
N SER A 82 2.67 -19.00 14.71
CA SER A 82 2.90 -20.18 13.90
C SER A 82 4.40 -20.44 13.70
N LYS A 83 4.79 -21.72 13.79
CA LYS A 83 6.12 -22.20 13.32
C LYS A 83 6.16 -22.31 11.79
N GLN A 84 5.01 -22.30 11.16
CA GLN A 84 4.85 -22.37 9.70
C GLN A 84 4.71 -20.99 9.06
N MET A 85 4.75 -19.90 9.84
CA MET A 85 4.58 -18.55 9.33
C MET A 85 5.65 -18.21 8.29
N PHE A 86 5.19 -17.84 7.09
CA PHE A 86 6.06 -17.39 6.02
C PHE A 86 6.27 -15.88 6.14
N SER A 87 7.28 -15.48 6.91
CA SER A 87 7.62 -14.07 7.11
C SER A 87 8.27 -13.48 5.86
N ASN A 88 7.53 -12.63 5.14
CA ASN A 88 7.99 -11.99 3.91
C ASN A 88 8.12 -10.47 4.10
N TRP A 89 9.11 -9.86 3.48
CA TRP A 89 9.35 -8.43 3.52
C TRP A 89 8.38 -7.61 2.67
N ALA A 90 7.74 -8.23 1.68
CA ALA A 90 6.87 -7.59 0.69
C ALA A 90 5.40 -8.00 0.80
N ASP A 91 5.11 -9.19 1.34
CA ASP A 91 3.77 -9.69 1.58
C ASP A 91 3.44 -9.52 3.07
N ILE A 92 2.68 -8.50 3.37
CA ILE A 92 2.56 -7.92 4.71
C ILE A 92 1.27 -8.41 5.35
N PRO A 93 1.31 -8.95 6.58
CA PRO A 93 0.11 -9.27 7.33
C PRO A 93 -0.67 -7.98 7.60
N THR A 94 -1.97 -8.05 7.45
CA THR A 94 -2.84 -6.90 7.73
C THR A 94 -4.11 -7.34 8.42
N PHE A 95 -4.81 -6.38 9.01
CA PHE A 95 -6.18 -6.57 9.41
C PHE A 95 -7.05 -5.41 8.90
N ILE A 96 -8.35 -5.61 8.97
CA ILE A 96 -9.35 -4.61 8.63
C ILE A 96 -10.52 -4.71 9.61
N GLU A 97 -11.07 -3.57 9.98
CA GLU A 97 -12.37 -3.48 10.67
C GLU A 97 -13.47 -3.44 9.60
N ALA A 98 -14.32 -4.45 9.61
CA ALA A 98 -15.49 -4.51 8.75
C ALA A 98 -16.53 -3.46 9.18
N PRO A 99 -17.45 -3.02 8.30
CA PRO A 99 -18.54 -2.12 8.68
C PRO A 99 -19.45 -2.66 9.79
N THR A 100 -19.46 -3.98 10.02
CA THR A 100 -20.14 -4.64 11.13
C THR A 100 -19.42 -4.53 12.46
N GLY A 101 -18.17 -4.05 12.50
CA GLY A 101 -17.31 -4.00 13.67
C GLY A 101 -16.47 -5.26 13.90
N ASP A 102 -16.64 -6.28 13.07
CA ASP A 102 -15.77 -7.46 13.09
C ASP A 102 -14.38 -7.11 12.55
N LEU A 103 -13.35 -7.72 13.13
CA LEU A 103 -11.99 -7.63 12.59
C LEU A 103 -11.67 -8.89 11.78
N TYR A 104 -11.06 -8.70 10.62
CA TYR A 104 -10.46 -9.79 9.86
C TYR A 104 -8.97 -9.53 9.72
N ALA A 105 -8.16 -10.53 10.02
CA ALA A 105 -6.71 -10.50 9.89
C ALA A 105 -6.24 -11.58 8.94
N HIS A 106 -5.16 -11.32 8.21
CA HIS A 106 -4.50 -12.34 7.39
C HIS A 106 -2.98 -12.32 7.58
N TRP A 107 -2.38 -13.47 7.37
CA TRP A 107 -0.93 -13.69 7.29
C TRP A 107 -0.64 -14.88 6.38
N LEU A 108 0.63 -15.17 6.16
CA LEU A 108 1.05 -16.30 5.35
C LEU A 108 1.56 -17.45 6.22
N ASP A 109 1.11 -18.65 5.93
CA ASP A 109 1.67 -19.90 6.44
C ASP A 109 2.17 -20.79 5.31
N ARG A 110 3.19 -21.60 5.59
CA ARG A 110 3.65 -22.62 4.64
C ARG A 110 2.59 -23.69 4.47
N ILE A 111 2.41 -24.11 3.22
CA ILE A 111 1.57 -25.25 2.86
C ILE A 111 2.43 -26.51 2.74
N ASP A 112 3.70 -26.35 2.36
CA ASP A 112 4.68 -27.43 2.08
C ASP A 112 6.08 -26.90 2.35
N ASP A 113 7.08 -27.76 2.46
CA ASP A 113 8.48 -27.39 2.70
C ASP A 113 9.17 -26.78 1.44
N LYS A 114 8.51 -26.77 0.29
CA LYS A 114 9.03 -26.13 -0.93
C LYS A 114 9.16 -24.61 -0.75
N PRO A 115 10.17 -23.98 -1.38
CA PRO A 115 10.50 -22.57 -1.14
C PRO A 115 9.35 -21.58 -1.35
N HIS A 116 8.42 -21.87 -2.25
CA HIS A 116 7.33 -20.97 -2.64
C HIS A 116 5.94 -21.58 -2.38
N ALA A 117 5.85 -22.54 -1.48
CA ALA A 117 4.60 -23.19 -1.09
C ALA A 117 4.05 -22.55 0.18
N TYR A 118 3.28 -21.50 0.02
CA TYR A 118 2.62 -20.80 1.13
C TYR A 118 1.22 -20.34 0.73
N GLY A 119 0.37 -20.14 1.72
CA GLY A 119 -0.99 -19.69 1.54
C GLY A 119 -1.40 -18.64 2.56
N ILE A 120 -2.55 -18.06 2.34
CA ILE A 120 -3.10 -16.97 3.13
C ILE A 120 -4.04 -17.55 4.18
N ARG A 121 -3.68 -17.45 5.45
CA ARG A 121 -4.54 -17.70 6.60
C ARG A 121 -5.41 -16.50 6.88
N VAL A 122 -6.62 -16.75 7.36
CA VAL A 122 -7.56 -15.72 7.79
C VAL A 122 -8.09 -16.04 9.17
N GLU A 123 -8.18 -15.02 10.01
CA GLU A 123 -8.87 -15.06 11.31
C GLU A 123 -9.89 -13.95 11.39
N ARG A 124 -10.92 -14.18 12.20
CA ARG A 124 -11.94 -13.21 12.58
C ARG A 124 -11.96 -12.98 14.07
N SER A 125 -12.19 -11.73 14.47
CA SER A 125 -12.52 -11.37 15.85
C SER A 125 -13.81 -10.56 15.90
N ALA A 126 -14.80 -11.05 16.63
CA ALA A 126 -16.06 -10.35 16.87
C ALA A 126 -16.02 -9.47 18.14
N ASN A 127 -14.88 -9.35 18.81
CA ASN A 127 -14.73 -8.66 20.09
C ASN A 127 -13.49 -7.75 20.14
N ARG A 128 -13.20 -7.06 19.01
CA ARG A 128 -12.13 -6.08 18.87
C ARG A 128 -10.74 -6.64 19.20
N GLY A 129 -10.44 -7.84 18.71
CA GLY A 129 -9.13 -8.48 18.83
C GLY A 129 -8.88 -9.21 20.16
N LYS A 130 -9.84 -9.25 21.09
CA LYS A 130 -9.67 -9.98 22.36
C LYS A 130 -9.63 -11.50 22.18
N LYS A 131 -10.32 -12.01 21.17
CA LYS A 131 -10.30 -13.41 20.78
C LYS A 131 -10.37 -13.51 19.26
N TRP A 132 -9.53 -14.35 18.68
CA TRP A 132 -9.47 -14.65 17.27
C TRP A 132 -9.96 -16.07 17.00
N ASN A 133 -10.74 -16.23 15.95
CA ASN A 133 -11.23 -17.52 15.46
C ASN A 133 -10.69 -17.74 14.07
N SER A 134 -10.04 -18.87 13.81
CA SER A 134 -9.53 -19.22 12.50
C SER A 134 -10.65 -19.50 11.52
N LEU A 135 -10.59 -18.90 10.35
CA LEU A 135 -11.46 -19.21 9.20
C LEU A 135 -10.77 -20.18 8.21
N GLY A 136 -9.52 -20.56 8.47
CA GLY A 136 -8.75 -21.43 7.58
C GLY A 136 -7.99 -20.66 6.50
N TRP A 137 -7.90 -21.25 5.31
CA TRP A 137 -7.27 -20.63 4.15
C TRP A 137 -8.24 -19.68 3.43
N LEU A 138 -7.74 -18.52 2.98
CA LEU A 138 -8.52 -17.58 2.16
C LEU A 138 -8.99 -18.19 0.84
N HIS A 139 -8.24 -19.14 0.31
CA HIS A 139 -8.39 -19.78 -0.98
C HIS A 139 -8.74 -21.27 -0.84
N THR A 140 -9.47 -21.79 -1.81
CA THR A 140 -9.88 -23.22 -1.85
C THR A 140 -8.77 -24.16 -2.29
N ASP A 141 -7.76 -23.64 -3.02
CA ASP A 141 -6.61 -24.42 -3.47
C ASP A 141 -5.52 -24.46 -2.39
N THR A 142 -5.05 -25.66 -2.07
CA THR A 142 -3.95 -25.89 -1.11
C THR A 142 -2.75 -26.58 -1.77
N SER A 143 -2.62 -26.45 -3.09
CA SER A 143 -1.45 -26.95 -3.80
C SER A 143 -0.17 -26.24 -3.33
N ALA A 144 0.98 -26.92 -3.45
CA ALA A 144 2.28 -26.40 -3.02
C ALA A 144 2.80 -25.31 -3.97
N THR A 145 2.09 -24.18 -4.03
CA THR A 145 2.37 -22.99 -4.83
C THR A 145 2.22 -21.70 -3.99
N GLU A 146 2.48 -20.55 -4.60
CA GLU A 146 2.34 -19.24 -3.96
C GLU A 146 0.88 -18.78 -3.97
N HIS A 147 0.33 -18.45 -2.79
CA HIS A 147 -0.92 -17.72 -2.61
C HIS A 147 -0.66 -16.57 -1.65
N GLY A 148 -0.65 -15.33 -2.14
CA GLY A 148 -0.23 -14.21 -1.29
C GLY A 148 -0.56 -12.85 -1.86
N PHE A 149 0.09 -11.83 -1.32
CA PHE A 149 -0.04 -10.42 -1.71
C PHE A 149 -1.49 -9.91 -1.60
N ALA A 150 -2.16 -10.31 -0.52
CA ALA A 150 -3.54 -9.98 -0.31
C ALA A 150 -3.77 -8.50 0.05
N SER A 151 -4.91 -7.99 -0.39
CA SER A 151 -5.48 -6.72 0.07
C SER A 151 -6.94 -6.92 0.49
N LEU A 152 -7.33 -6.28 1.59
CA LEU A 152 -8.66 -6.32 2.15
C LEU A 152 -9.33 -4.96 2.01
N VAL A 153 -10.62 -4.93 1.68
CA VAL A 153 -11.38 -3.70 1.49
C VAL A 153 -12.84 -3.89 1.93
N PRO A 154 -13.49 -2.87 2.52
CA PRO A 154 -14.93 -2.93 2.78
C PRO A 154 -15.73 -3.08 1.49
N ASP A 155 -16.77 -3.92 1.49
CA ASP A 155 -17.70 -4.13 0.35
C ASP A 155 -19.12 -4.35 0.89
N GLY A 156 -19.90 -3.27 1.03
CA GLY A 156 -21.16 -3.27 1.76
C GLY A 156 -20.92 -3.60 3.24
N ASN A 157 -21.64 -4.58 3.78
CA ASN A 157 -21.48 -5.04 5.16
C ASN A 157 -20.39 -6.10 5.33
N HIS A 158 -19.67 -6.45 4.26
CA HIS A 158 -18.66 -7.49 4.23
C HIS A 158 -17.27 -6.92 4.01
N VAL A 159 -16.27 -7.78 4.06
CA VAL A 159 -14.91 -7.49 3.61
C VAL A 159 -14.64 -8.29 2.34
N ARG A 160 -14.08 -7.64 1.35
CA ARG A 160 -13.61 -8.30 0.13
C ARG A 160 -12.09 -8.43 0.18
N ALA A 161 -11.63 -9.62 -0.12
CA ALA A 161 -10.22 -9.94 -0.28
C ALA A 161 -9.86 -10.07 -1.76
N PHE A 162 -8.66 -9.60 -2.13
CA PHE A 162 -8.02 -9.82 -3.42
C PHE A 162 -6.64 -10.39 -3.17
N TRP A 163 -6.20 -11.38 -3.98
CA TRP A 163 -4.87 -11.99 -3.83
C TRP A 163 -4.33 -12.50 -5.15
N LEU A 164 -3.02 -12.72 -5.17
CA LEU A 164 -2.32 -13.41 -6.24
C LEU A 164 -2.32 -14.91 -5.94
N ASP A 165 -2.69 -15.73 -6.92
CA ASP A 165 -2.92 -17.14 -6.73
C ASP A 165 -2.14 -17.97 -7.75
N GLY A 166 -1.25 -18.80 -7.26
CA GLY A 166 -0.32 -19.59 -8.05
C GLY A 166 -0.80 -20.98 -8.44
N ARG A 167 -2.07 -21.35 -8.19
CA ARG A 167 -2.59 -22.72 -8.49
C ARG A 167 -2.38 -23.19 -9.94
N LEU A 168 -2.24 -22.26 -10.88
CA LEU A 168 -1.94 -22.56 -12.27
C LEU A 168 -0.43 -22.59 -12.58
N MET A 169 0.45 -22.27 -11.63
CA MET A 169 1.91 -22.31 -11.82
C MET A 169 2.42 -23.72 -12.08
N THR A 170 1.74 -24.76 -11.58
CA THR A 170 2.07 -26.16 -11.83
C THR A 170 1.60 -26.65 -13.20
N LYS A 171 0.82 -25.87 -13.93
CA LYS A 171 0.37 -26.19 -15.29
C LYS A 171 1.44 -25.77 -16.31
N PRO A 172 1.43 -26.33 -17.54
CA PRO A 172 2.39 -25.95 -18.58
C PRO A 172 2.45 -24.46 -18.89
N THR A 173 1.35 -23.72 -18.64
CA THR A 173 1.27 -22.27 -18.86
C THR A 173 2.01 -21.45 -17.81
N GLY A 174 2.25 -21.99 -16.60
CA GLY A 174 2.98 -21.33 -15.52
C GLY A 174 2.40 -19.95 -15.12
N LYS A 175 1.06 -19.84 -15.05
CA LYS A 175 0.35 -18.58 -14.80
C LYS A 175 0.05 -18.37 -13.31
N THR A 176 0.12 -17.12 -12.88
CA THR A 176 -0.49 -16.63 -11.63
C THR A 176 -1.76 -15.87 -11.97
N THR A 177 -2.80 -16.04 -11.17
CA THR A 177 -4.10 -15.40 -11.38
C THR A 177 -4.38 -14.36 -10.29
N LEU A 178 -5.18 -13.34 -10.61
CA LEU A 178 -5.80 -12.47 -9.60
C LEU A 178 -7.14 -13.08 -9.19
N ARG A 179 -7.37 -13.23 -7.89
CA ARG A 179 -8.61 -13.75 -7.35
C ARG A 179 -9.23 -12.86 -6.29
N THR A 180 -10.49 -13.09 -6.00
CA THR A 180 -11.26 -12.41 -4.96
C THR A 180 -12.18 -13.36 -4.22
N ALA A 181 -12.47 -13.05 -2.95
CA ALA A 181 -13.52 -13.69 -2.15
C ALA A 181 -14.14 -12.69 -1.18
N ILE A 182 -15.24 -13.06 -0.56
CA ILE A 182 -15.93 -12.30 0.48
C ILE A 182 -15.67 -12.96 1.84
N LEU A 183 -15.31 -12.15 2.83
CA LEU A 183 -15.28 -12.50 4.24
C LEU A 183 -16.58 -12.00 4.88
N ASP A 184 -17.42 -12.91 5.36
CA ASP A 184 -18.77 -12.65 5.86
C ASP A 184 -19.04 -13.48 7.12
N GLY A 185 -18.94 -12.84 8.30
CA GLY A 185 -18.96 -13.57 9.54
C GLY A 185 -17.87 -14.65 9.58
N ASP A 186 -18.23 -15.87 9.90
CA ASP A 186 -17.30 -17.01 9.95
C ASP A 186 -17.16 -17.74 8.59
N GLN A 187 -17.57 -17.10 7.50
CA GLN A 187 -17.53 -17.71 6.16
C GLN A 187 -16.60 -16.97 5.21
N ILE A 188 -15.89 -17.75 4.38
CA ILE A 188 -15.21 -17.28 3.18
C ILE A 188 -16.01 -17.79 1.99
N ARG A 189 -16.54 -16.91 1.16
CA ARG A 189 -17.46 -17.27 0.07
C ARG A 189 -17.20 -16.49 -1.20
N ASP A 190 -17.82 -16.93 -2.30
CA ASP A 190 -17.77 -16.24 -3.59
C ASP A 190 -16.34 -16.09 -4.14
N GLU A 191 -15.50 -17.15 -3.95
CA GLU A 191 -14.18 -17.17 -4.57
C GLU A 191 -14.33 -17.22 -6.10
N ARG A 192 -13.66 -16.29 -6.77
CA ARG A 192 -13.63 -16.24 -8.24
C ARG A 192 -12.34 -15.65 -8.80
N MET A 193 -11.99 -16.05 -9.98
CA MET A 193 -10.88 -15.49 -10.74
C MET A 193 -11.33 -14.18 -11.42
N LEU A 194 -10.47 -13.16 -11.38
CA LEU A 194 -10.68 -11.87 -12.02
C LEU A 194 -9.75 -11.65 -13.22
N ASP A 195 -8.53 -12.21 -13.16
CA ASP A 195 -7.55 -12.14 -14.26
C ASP A 195 -6.74 -13.44 -14.27
N ASP A 196 -6.47 -13.97 -15.44
CA ASP A 196 -5.87 -15.30 -15.62
C ASP A 196 -4.35 -15.28 -15.80
N ASN A 197 -3.71 -14.08 -15.86
CA ASN A 197 -2.25 -13.98 -16.04
C ASN A 197 -1.66 -12.68 -15.50
N VAL A 198 -1.22 -12.69 -14.25
CA VAL A 198 -0.72 -11.52 -13.54
C VAL A 198 0.71 -11.72 -13.04
N CYS A 199 1.35 -10.63 -12.58
CA CYS A 199 2.66 -10.69 -11.95
C CYS A 199 2.59 -11.41 -10.60
N THR A 200 3.45 -12.40 -10.38
CA THR A 200 3.43 -13.29 -9.21
C THR A 200 3.81 -12.61 -7.89
N CYS A 201 4.59 -11.52 -7.92
CA CYS A 201 5.34 -11.04 -6.76
C CYS A 201 5.10 -9.55 -6.40
N CYS A 202 4.06 -8.95 -6.93
CA CYS A 202 3.78 -7.53 -6.69
C CYS A 202 2.51 -7.37 -5.87
N PRO A 203 2.57 -6.71 -4.70
CA PRO A 203 1.39 -6.52 -3.88
C PRO A 203 0.21 -5.93 -4.65
N THR A 204 -0.99 -6.44 -4.38
CA THR A 204 -2.25 -5.82 -4.78
C THR A 204 -2.55 -4.62 -3.87
N SER A 205 -3.42 -3.73 -4.29
CA SER A 205 -3.97 -2.65 -3.45
C SER A 205 -5.40 -2.36 -3.87
N ALA A 206 -6.29 -2.17 -2.91
CA ALA A 206 -7.71 -1.98 -3.19
C ALA A 206 -8.31 -0.90 -2.30
N VAL A 207 -9.34 -0.23 -2.80
CA VAL A 207 -10.16 0.74 -2.04
C VAL A 207 -11.63 0.58 -2.40
N PRO A 208 -12.57 0.95 -1.49
CA PRO A 208 -13.96 1.05 -1.83
C PRO A 208 -14.20 2.33 -2.63
N LEU A 209 -14.99 2.25 -3.71
CA LEU A 209 -15.59 3.39 -4.40
C LEU A 209 -17.11 3.34 -4.24
N THR A 210 -17.81 4.41 -4.55
CA THR A 210 -19.27 4.46 -4.50
C THR A 210 -19.92 3.39 -5.39
N ALA A 211 -19.31 3.10 -6.54
CA ALA A 211 -19.79 2.08 -7.47
C ALA A 211 -19.49 0.64 -7.03
N GLY A 212 -18.54 0.45 -6.13
CA GLY A 212 -18.03 -0.84 -5.64
C GLY A 212 -16.52 -0.84 -5.49
N PRO A 213 -15.91 -1.92 -5.00
CA PRO A 213 -14.47 -1.99 -4.79
C PRO A 213 -13.70 -1.98 -6.12
N ILE A 214 -12.54 -1.33 -6.09
CA ILE A 214 -11.53 -1.37 -7.15
C ILE A 214 -10.26 -2.00 -6.62
N VAL A 215 -9.63 -2.86 -7.41
CA VAL A 215 -8.30 -3.42 -7.15
C VAL A 215 -7.32 -2.99 -8.23
N VAL A 216 -6.12 -2.59 -7.84
CA VAL A 216 -4.99 -2.34 -8.72
C VAL A 216 -3.92 -3.39 -8.47
N TYR A 217 -3.30 -3.86 -9.54
CA TYR A 217 -2.30 -4.93 -9.51
C TYR A 217 -1.32 -4.78 -10.65
N ARG A 218 -0.20 -5.48 -10.57
CA ARG A 218 0.73 -5.57 -11.70
C ARG A 218 0.34 -6.72 -12.59
N ASP A 219 0.03 -6.40 -13.81
CA ASP A 219 -0.33 -7.33 -14.86
C ASP A 219 0.91 -8.02 -15.47
N ARG A 220 0.69 -9.06 -16.26
CA ARG A 220 1.72 -9.79 -17.00
C ARG A 220 1.20 -10.22 -18.37
N SER A 221 1.65 -9.57 -19.42
CA SER A 221 1.36 -10.05 -20.77
C SER A 221 2.21 -11.27 -21.14
N LEU A 222 1.83 -11.99 -22.19
CA LEU A 222 2.63 -13.08 -22.76
C LEU A 222 4.02 -12.63 -23.27
N ARG A 223 4.22 -11.34 -23.48
CA ARG A 223 5.50 -10.73 -23.86
C ARG A 223 6.27 -10.15 -22.67
N GLU A 224 5.90 -10.51 -21.43
CA GLU A 224 6.51 -10.00 -20.21
C GLU A 224 6.40 -8.48 -20.03
N ILE A 225 5.38 -7.85 -20.61
CA ILE A 225 5.03 -6.47 -20.26
C ILE A 225 4.34 -6.49 -18.90
N ARG A 226 4.84 -5.70 -17.97
CA ARG A 226 4.43 -5.65 -16.56
C ARG A 226 3.84 -4.28 -16.21
N ASP A 227 2.86 -3.83 -16.94
CA ASP A 227 2.16 -2.58 -16.65
C ASP A 227 1.17 -2.77 -15.48
N ILE A 228 0.71 -1.67 -14.88
CA ILE A 228 -0.33 -1.71 -13.85
C ILE A 228 -1.69 -1.76 -14.53
N SER A 229 -2.51 -2.69 -14.07
CA SER A 229 -3.92 -2.85 -14.45
C SER A 229 -4.83 -2.67 -13.24
N PHE A 230 -6.11 -2.48 -13.47
CA PHE A 230 -7.14 -2.41 -12.45
C PHE A 230 -8.42 -3.12 -12.91
N ILE A 231 -9.20 -3.55 -11.93
CA ILE A 231 -10.54 -4.09 -12.14
C ILE A 231 -11.48 -3.40 -11.17
N LEU A 232 -12.59 -2.89 -11.67
CA LEU A 232 -13.63 -2.22 -10.92
C LEU A 232 -14.88 -3.11 -10.87
N ARG A 233 -15.56 -3.16 -9.73
CA ARG A 233 -16.88 -3.77 -9.59
C ARG A 233 -17.95 -2.68 -9.68
N THR A 234 -18.89 -2.84 -10.60
CA THR A 234 -20.05 -1.95 -10.75
C THR A 234 -21.33 -2.78 -10.84
N GLU A 235 -22.39 -2.38 -10.19
CA GLU A 235 -23.70 -3.06 -10.25
C GLU A 235 -23.58 -4.60 -10.01
N ASN A 236 -22.76 -5.00 -9.05
CA ASN A 236 -22.45 -6.40 -8.74
C ASN A 236 -21.76 -7.21 -9.85
N LYS A 237 -21.22 -6.56 -10.88
CA LYS A 237 -20.45 -7.17 -11.96
C LYS A 237 -19.02 -6.67 -11.93
N TRP A 238 -18.08 -7.56 -12.23
CA TRP A 238 -16.69 -7.22 -12.45
C TRP A 238 -16.49 -6.75 -13.89
N ALA A 239 -15.84 -5.60 -14.05
CA ALA A 239 -15.38 -5.16 -15.36
C ALA A 239 -14.22 -6.04 -15.83
N GLU A 240 -13.96 -6.04 -17.13
CA GLU A 240 -12.74 -6.64 -17.69
C GLU A 240 -11.48 -5.89 -17.19
N PRO A 241 -10.34 -6.57 -17.08
CA PRO A 241 -9.07 -5.94 -16.75
C PRO A 241 -8.75 -4.76 -17.67
N ALA A 242 -8.42 -3.62 -17.09
CA ALA A 242 -8.05 -2.42 -17.83
C ALA A 242 -6.65 -1.93 -17.44
N THR A 243 -5.79 -1.71 -18.43
CA THR A 243 -4.45 -1.17 -18.19
C THR A 243 -4.54 0.31 -17.75
N LEU A 244 -3.96 0.63 -16.59
CA LEU A 244 -3.93 1.98 -16.04
C LEU A 244 -3.30 3.00 -17.00
N LYS A 245 -2.16 2.63 -17.55
CA LYS A 245 -1.40 3.34 -18.58
C LYS A 245 -0.43 2.37 -19.23
N LYS A 246 -0.34 2.38 -20.57
CA LYS A 246 0.65 1.59 -21.32
C LYS A 246 2.02 2.23 -21.15
N ASP A 247 2.75 1.82 -20.13
CA ASP A 247 4.15 2.19 -19.92
C ASP A 247 5.07 1.28 -20.76
N ASN A 248 4.55 0.11 -21.17
CA ASN A 248 5.23 -0.94 -21.95
C ASN A 248 6.51 -1.44 -21.25
N TRP A 249 6.45 -1.60 -19.95
CA TRP A 249 7.59 -2.05 -19.17
C TRP A 249 7.88 -3.53 -19.39
N LEU A 250 8.83 -3.82 -20.26
CA LEU A 250 9.36 -5.17 -20.47
C LEU A 250 10.21 -5.57 -19.26
N MET A 251 9.74 -6.58 -18.51
CA MET A 251 10.37 -7.06 -17.29
C MET A 251 10.21 -8.57 -17.13
N PRO A 252 11.11 -9.39 -17.74
CA PRO A 252 11.07 -10.85 -17.59
C PRO A 252 11.63 -11.25 -16.22
N GLY A 253 10.88 -11.01 -15.13
CA GLY A 253 11.29 -11.27 -13.76
C GLY A 253 10.35 -10.70 -12.73
N CYS A 254 10.78 -10.70 -11.45
CA CYS A 254 10.02 -10.26 -10.29
C CYS A 254 10.44 -8.85 -9.82
N PRO A 255 9.74 -7.78 -10.20
CA PRO A 255 10.11 -6.43 -9.77
C PRO A 255 9.77 -6.13 -8.31
N VAL A 256 8.85 -6.86 -7.70
CA VAL A 256 8.36 -6.68 -6.33
C VAL A 256 7.99 -5.21 -6.06
N ASN A 257 7.22 -4.64 -6.96
CA ASN A 257 6.74 -3.26 -6.93
C ASN A 257 5.28 -3.22 -7.37
N GLY A 258 4.37 -3.36 -6.43
CA GLY A 258 2.94 -3.15 -6.66
C GLY A 258 2.60 -1.66 -6.80
N ALA A 259 1.39 -1.37 -7.25
CA ALA A 259 0.83 -0.03 -7.15
C ALA A 259 0.18 0.18 -5.77
N SER A 260 0.01 1.44 -5.39
CA SER A 260 -0.78 1.83 -4.23
C SER A 260 -1.91 2.73 -4.68
N ILE A 261 -3.14 2.43 -4.26
CA ILE A 261 -4.34 3.22 -4.56
C ILE A 261 -4.89 3.86 -3.28
N ALA A 262 -5.37 5.09 -3.40
CA ALA A 262 -6.10 5.80 -2.35
C ALA A 262 -7.29 6.54 -2.95
N THR A 263 -8.32 6.78 -2.14
CA THR A 263 -9.47 7.61 -2.50
C THR A 263 -9.95 8.43 -1.31
N ASN A 264 -10.56 9.58 -1.59
CA ASN A 264 -11.33 10.36 -0.62
C ASN A 264 -12.82 10.46 -1.02
N GLY A 265 -13.25 9.63 -2.00
CA GLY A 265 -14.58 9.66 -2.61
C GLY A 265 -14.62 10.44 -3.94
N ASP A 266 -14.04 11.64 -3.99
CA ASP A 266 -14.04 12.49 -5.20
C ASP A 266 -12.79 12.30 -6.06
N LEU A 267 -11.68 11.93 -5.44
CA LEU A 267 -10.39 11.72 -6.09
C LEU A 267 -9.95 10.26 -5.94
N VAL A 268 -9.44 9.68 -7.01
CA VAL A 268 -8.71 8.40 -6.97
C VAL A 268 -7.26 8.66 -7.36
N ALA A 269 -6.34 8.27 -6.49
CA ALA A 269 -4.91 8.47 -6.63
C ALA A 269 -4.19 7.12 -6.66
N ILE A 270 -3.42 6.86 -7.72
CA ILE A 270 -2.68 5.60 -7.90
C ILE A 270 -1.21 5.92 -8.14
N SER A 271 -0.36 5.53 -7.20
CA SER A 271 1.08 5.60 -7.38
C SER A 271 1.65 4.27 -7.86
N ARG A 272 2.65 4.34 -8.71
CA ARG A 272 3.33 3.17 -9.26
C ARG A 272 4.81 3.42 -9.52
N PHE A 273 5.60 2.38 -9.40
CA PHE A 273 6.93 2.29 -9.98
C PHE A 273 6.83 1.69 -11.38
N THR A 274 7.56 2.24 -12.34
CA THR A 274 7.65 1.70 -13.70
C THR A 274 9.00 2.06 -14.33
N VAL A 275 9.35 1.38 -15.42
CA VAL A 275 10.46 1.79 -16.28
C VAL A 275 9.89 2.17 -17.64
N ARG A 276 9.94 3.46 -17.94
CA ARG A 276 9.43 4.04 -19.18
C ARG A 276 10.54 4.79 -19.91
N HIS A 277 10.69 4.53 -21.21
CA HIS A 277 11.79 5.11 -22.00
C HIS A 277 13.19 4.85 -21.38
N LYS A 278 13.41 3.64 -20.86
CA LYS A 278 14.64 3.21 -20.16
C LYS A 278 14.94 3.98 -18.85
N LYS A 279 13.99 4.75 -18.34
CA LYS A 279 14.10 5.46 -17.05
C LYS A 279 13.19 4.83 -16.00
N ALA A 280 13.75 4.45 -14.86
CA ALA A 280 12.98 4.07 -13.70
C ALA A 280 12.29 5.30 -13.09
N GLN A 281 11.00 5.21 -12.82
CA GLN A 281 10.18 6.33 -12.35
C GLN A 281 9.21 5.91 -11.27
N VAL A 282 8.93 6.82 -10.34
CA VAL A 282 7.74 6.80 -9.49
C VAL A 282 6.76 7.83 -10.05
N ILE A 283 5.56 7.37 -10.37
CA ILE A 283 4.52 8.18 -11.01
C ILE A 283 3.25 8.07 -10.18
N LEU A 284 2.64 9.20 -9.88
CA LEU A 284 1.29 9.33 -9.34
C LEU A 284 0.33 9.59 -10.49
N ARG A 285 -0.78 8.86 -10.54
CA ARG A 285 -1.87 9.10 -11.48
C ARG A 285 -3.12 9.47 -10.71
N LEU A 286 -3.71 10.60 -11.09
CA LEU A 286 -4.91 11.15 -10.48
C LEU A 286 -6.09 11.01 -11.43
N TYR A 287 -7.23 10.60 -10.89
CA TYR A 287 -8.51 10.55 -11.57
C TYR A 287 -9.53 11.38 -10.80
N ASP A 288 -10.32 12.15 -11.52
CA ASP A 288 -11.38 12.97 -10.98
C ASP A 288 -12.72 12.18 -10.98
N GLY A 289 -13.49 12.31 -9.91
CA GLY A 289 -14.85 11.77 -9.79
C GLY A 289 -14.97 10.24 -9.79
N GLY A 290 -13.89 9.50 -9.55
CA GLY A 290 -13.92 8.03 -9.51
C GLY A 290 -14.24 7.34 -10.84
N SER A 291 -14.32 8.09 -11.94
CA SER A 291 -14.71 7.56 -13.26
C SER A 291 -13.64 6.69 -13.91
N MET A 292 -12.40 6.75 -13.48
CA MET A 292 -11.24 6.04 -14.03
C MET A 292 -11.00 6.26 -15.53
N GLN A 293 -11.60 7.30 -16.14
CA GLN A 293 -11.52 7.55 -17.59
C GLN A 293 -10.35 8.45 -17.99
N SER A 294 -10.18 9.59 -17.35
CA SER A 294 -9.17 10.60 -17.74
C SER A 294 -8.19 10.85 -16.61
N GLY A 295 -7.14 10.03 -16.54
CA GLY A 295 -6.13 10.17 -15.50
C GLY A 295 -4.94 11.02 -15.94
N LYS A 296 -4.46 11.90 -15.04
CA LYS A 296 -3.28 12.73 -15.21
C LYS A 296 -2.07 12.14 -14.50
N ASP A 297 -0.99 11.89 -15.22
CA ASP A 297 0.28 11.45 -14.64
C ASP A 297 1.09 12.64 -14.09
N VAL A 298 1.64 12.44 -12.89
CA VAL A 298 2.58 13.34 -12.21
C VAL A 298 3.83 12.53 -11.89
N VAL A 299 4.96 12.84 -12.51
CA VAL A 299 6.25 12.18 -12.25
C VAL A 299 6.80 12.73 -10.93
N LEU A 300 6.94 11.86 -9.92
CA LEU A 300 7.43 12.22 -8.59
C LEU A 300 8.95 12.02 -8.46
N ASP A 301 9.49 11.00 -9.13
CA ASP A 301 10.91 10.69 -9.09
C ASP A 301 11.34 9.97 -10.38
N GLU A 302 12.45 10.40 -10.96
CA GLU A 302 13.10 9.73 -12.11
C GLU A 302 14.62 9.57 -11.90
N ASN A 303 15.07 9.73 -10.64
CA ASN A 303 16.47 9.56 -10.26
C ASN A 303 16.75 8.13 -9.76
N THR A 304 16.42 7.15 -10.62
CA THR A 304 16.59 5.71 -10.33
C THR A 304 15.96 5.26 -9.00
N PRO A 305 14.68 5.60 -8.72
CA PRO A 305 14.05 5.20 -7.47
C PRO A 305 13.97 3.68 -7.33
N ILE A 306 13.90 3.20 -6.08
CA ILE A 306 13.58 1.79 -5.77
C ILE A 306 12.08 1.55 -5.91
N GLY A 307 11.24 2.56 -5.66
CA GLY A 307 9.79 2.46 -5.70
C GLY A 307 9.19 2.08 -4.35
N ARG A 308 8.39 1.01 -4.28
CA ARG A 308 7.68 0.56 -3.07
C ARG A 308 6.75 1.65 -2.53
N CYS A 309 5.85 2.11 -3.37
CA CYS A 309 5.00 3.26 -3.11
C CYS A 309 3.90 2.95 -2.09
N SER A 310 3.57 3.95 -1.27
CA SER A 310 2.35 3.99 -0.44
C SER A 310 1.72 5.38 -0.56
N THR A 311 0.41 5.43 -0.79
CA THR A 311 -0.32 6.67 -1.11
C THR A 311 -1.57 6.78 -0.26
N VAL A 312 -1.84 8.00 0.19
CA VAL A 312 -3.09 8.40 0.83
C VAL A 312 -3.52 9.77 0.29
N CYS A 313 -4.80 10.11 0.39
CA CYS A 313 -5.29 11.41 -0.06
C CYS A 313 -6.27 12.03 0.94
N THR A 314 -6.18 13.36 1.08
CA THR A 314 -7.18 14.23 1.68
C THR A 314 -8.06 14.82 0.57
N LYS A 315 -9.01 15.67 0.92
CA LYS A 315 -9.81 16.40 -0.06
C LYS A 315 -8.96 17.26 -1.01
N ASN A 316 -7.86 17.83 -0.52
CA ASN A 316 -7.09 18.84 -1.24
C ASN A 316 -5.74 18.32 -1.77
N SER A 317 -5.19 17.28 -1.17
CA SER A 317 -3.82 16.81 -1.44
C SER A 317 -3.72 15.29 -1.45
N THR A 318 -2.80 14.80 -2.25
CA THR A 318 -2.33 13.41 -2.25
C THR A 318 -0.93 13.35 -1.68
N TYR A 319 -0.69 12.42 -0.77
CA TYR A 319 0.60 12.15 -0.16
C TYR A 319 1.10 10.79 -0.62
N THR A 320 2.25 10.78 -1.27
CA THR A 320 2.89 9.54 -1.75
C THR A 320 4.26 9.41 -1.10
N VAL A 321 4.50 8.25 -0.47
CA VAL A 321 5.79 7.87 0.10
C VAL A 321 6.41 6.77 -0.76
N TRP A 322 7.73 6.82 -0.97
CA TRP A 322 8.48 5.78 -1.70
C TRP A 322 9.94 5.73 -1.23
N ILE A 323 10.65 4.69 -1.62
CA ILE A 323 12.10 4.60 -1.44
C ILE A 323 12.79 5.10 -2.71
N GLY A 324 13.56 6.16 -2.57
CA GLY A 324 14.37 6.76 -3.62
C GLY A 324 15.83 6.89 -3.20
N PHE A 325 16.59 7.72 -3.92
CA PHE A 325 17.99 8.00 -3.61
C PHE A 325 18.22 9.50 -3.42
N GLU A 326 19.11 9.82 -2.48
CA GLU A 326 19.71 11.14 -2.33
C GLU A 326 21.21 10.96 -2.10
N LYS A 327 22.06 11.56 -2.96
CA LYS A 327 23.53 11.44 -2.90
C LYS A 327 24.00 9.98 -2.75
N LYS A 328 23.42 9.06 -3.53
CA LYS A 328 23.68 7.60 -3.52
C LYS A 328 23.24 6.86 -2.24
N GLN A 329 22.63 7.54 -1.29
CA GLN A 329 22.03 6.92 -0.09
C GLN A 329 20.55 6.66 -0.35
N ALA A 330 20.07 5.46 -0.03
CA ALA A 330 18.64 5.18 -0.07
C ALA A 330 17.90 5.94 1.03
N VAL A 331 16.79 6.55 0.66
CA VAL A 331 16.00 7.43 1.52
C VAL A 331 14.51 7.18 1.34
N LEU A 332 13.77 7.36 2.41
CA LEU A 332 12.32 7.44 2.40
C LEU A 332 11.92 8.85 1.97
N ARG A 333 11.19 8.98 0.86
CA ARG A 333 10.76 10.25 0.28
C ARG A 333 9.26 10.42 0.41
N LEU A 334 8.82 11.66 0.51
CA LEU A 334 7.41 12.06 0.52
C LEU A 334 7.19 13.17 -0.50
N ALA A 335 6.20 12.98 -1.36
CA ALA A 335 5.62 14.04 -2.17
C ALA A 335 4.23 14.41 -1.67
N GLU A 336 3.96 15.72 -1.64
CA GLU A 336 2.63 16.29 -1.54
C GLU A 336 2.24 16.86 -2.91
N VAL A 337 1.09 16.41 -3.42
CA VAL A 337 0.55 16.80 -4.73
C VAL A 337 -0.88 17.29 -4.54
N SER A 338 -1.21 18.46 -5.06
CA SER A 338 -2.59 18.99 -5.00
C SER A 338 -3.56 18.10 -5.80
N ALA A 339 -4.84 18.20 -5.53
CA ALA A 339 -5.89 17.52 -6.30
C ALA A 339 -5.83 17.82 -7.81
N THR A 340 -5.29 18.97 -8.22
CA THR A 340 -5.10 19.33 -9.64
C THR A 340 -3.80 18.78 -10.26
N GLY A 341 -2.98 18.04 -9.48
CA GLY A 341 -1.73 17.43 -9.93
C GLY A 341 -0.53 18.36 -9.92
N LYS A 342 -0.54 19.45 -9.15
CA LYS A 342 0.64 20.30 -8.92
C LYS A 342 1.45 19.72 -7.75
N ILE A 343 2.73 19.47 -7.96
CA ILE A 343 3.66 19.09 -6.88
C ILE A 343 3.83 20.30 -5.97
N MET A 344 3.41 20.16 -4.72
CA MET A 344 3.52 21.20 -3.68
C MET A 344 4.86 21.10 -2.95
N SER A 345 5.28 19.88 -2.65
CA SER A 345 6.57 19.61 -2.02
C SER A 345 7.06 18.20 -2.33
N ILE A 346 8.40 18.03 -2.37
CA ILE A 346 9.06 16.73 -2.28
C ILE A 346 10.16 16.86 -1.23
N ARG A 347 10.22 15.91 -0.28
CA ARG A 347 11.20 15.92 0.80
C ARG A 347 11.65 14.52 1.19
N THR A 348 12.79 14.44 1.82
CA THR A 348 13.33 13.27 2.47
C THR A 348 12.83 13.21 3.91
N LEU A 349 12.28 12.07 4.32
CA LEU A 349 11.80 11.83 5.68
C LEU A 349 12.88 11.17 6.54
N SER A 350 13.55 10.14 6.00
CA SER A 350 14.55 9.36 6.74
C SER A 350 15.54 8.71 5.77
N ARG A 351 16.72 8.37 6.27
CA ARG A 351 17.60 7.40 5.60
C ARG A 351 17.05 6.00 5.85
N VAL A 352 17.19 5.13 4.86
CA VAL A 352 16.77 3.72 4.94
C VAL A 352 17.80 2.83 4.27
N ASN A 353 17.72 1.53 4.51
CA ASN A 353 18.47 0.56 3.75
C ASN A 353 17.81 0.38 2.36
N GLY A 354 18.59 0.36 1.29
CA GLY A 354 18.08 0.15 -0.08
C GLY A 354 17.77 -1.30 -0.43
N ASN A 355 18.11 -2.25 0.42
CA ASN A 355 17.88 -3.67 0.17
C ASN A 355 16.42 -4.10 0.54
N ARG A 356 16.14 -5.39 0.43
CA ARG A 356 14.83 -5.96 0.73
C ARG A 356 14.42 -5.81 2.21
N SER A 357 15.37 -5.74 3.14
CA SER A 357 15.09 -5.68 4.58
C SER A 357 14.38 -4.39 5.02
N SER A 358 14.40 -3.30 4.21
CA SER A 358 13.62 -2.10 4.51
C SER A 358 12.11 -2.27 4.27
N GLY A 359 11.70 -3.38 3.66
CA GLY A 359 10.29 -3.71 3.49
C GLY A 359 9.55 -2.78 2.54
N MET A 360 8.25 -2.71 2.73
CA MET A 360 7.32 -1.80 2.05
C MET A 360 6.89 -0.72 3.04
N PRO A 361 7.17 0.57 2.81
CA PRO A 361 6.59 1.61 3.64
C PRO A 361 5.06 1.61 3.53
N ARG A 362 4.37 1.96 4.62
CA ARG A 362 2.92 2.07 4.68
C ARG A 362 2.53 3.42 5.27
N THR A 363 1.41 3.95 4.80
CA THR A 363 0.91 5.26 5.20
C THR A 363 -0.55 5.21 5.58
N ILE A 364 -0.95 6.06 6.51
CA ILE A 364 -2.34 6.33 6.85
C ILE A 364 -2.50 7.79 7.25
N LEU A 365 -3.69 8.34 7.06
CA LEU A 365 -4.10 9.63 7.59
C LEU A 365 -4.93 9.41 8.85
N SER A 366 -4.52 9.99 9.95
CA SER A 366 -5.27 9.98 11.21
C SER A 366 -4.91 11.21 12.06
N ASP A 367 -5.90 11.76 12.75
CA ASP A 367 -5.74 12.84 13.73
C ASP A 367 -5.03 14.10 13.17
N GLY A 368 -5.23 14.40 11.87
CA GLY A 368 -4.57 15.54 11.20
C GLY A 368 -3.10 15.29 10.87
N TYR A 369 -2.65 14.06 10.93
CA TYR A 369 -1.28 13.66 10.58
C TYR A 369 -1.27 12.63 9.45
N LEU A 370 -0.24 12.72 8.62
CA LEU A 370 0.25 11.61 7.80
C LEU A 370 1.19 10.77 8.66
N TRP A 371 0.83 9.52 8.87
CA TRP A 371 1.64 8.53 9.54
C TRP A 371 2.34 7.65 8.53
N VAL A 372 3.60 7.31 8.79
CA VAL A 372 4.43 6.50 7.90
C VAL A 372 5.16 5.46 8.73
N THR A 373 5.02 4.19 8.37
CA THR A 373 5.78 3.09 8.98
C THR A 373 6.66 2.38 7.96
N TRP A 374 7.80 1.87 8.41
CA TRP A 374 8.76 1.08 7.60
C TRP A 374 9.59 0.17 8.50
N THR A 375 10.30 -0.77 7.90
CA THR A 375 11.29 -1.60 8.59
C THR A 375 12.68 -0.98 8.43
N ASP A 376 13.43 -0.90 9.50
CA ASP A 376 14.84 -0.50 9.49
C ASP A 376 15.64 -1.42 10.41
N SER A 377 16.56 -2.21 9.84
CA SER A 377 17.45 -3.10 10.60
C SER A 377 16.68 -4.03 11.56
N ASN A 378 15.66 -4.73 11.05
CA ASN A 378 14.76 -5.61 11.80
C ASN A 378 14.02 -4.90 12.96
N ARG A 379 13.70 -3.64 12.79
CA ARG A 379 12.87 -2.87 13.72
C ARG A 379 11.80 -2.10 12.97
N ILE A 380 10.62 -2.09 13.52
CA ILE A 380 9.56 -1.23 13.04
C ILE A 380 9.87 0.22 13.42
N ARG A 381 9.81 1.09 12.45
CA ARG A 381 9.87 2.55 12.60
C ARG A 381 8.52 3.14 12.26
N LEU A 382 8.16 4.15 12.99
CA LEU A 382 6.96 4.95 12.76
C LEU A 382 7.32 6.43 12.89
N GLY A 383 6.79 7.21 11.99
CA GLY A 383 6.90 8.67 12.08
C GLY A 383 5.62 9.33 11.62
N ARG A 384 5.45 10.59 11.98
CA ARG A 384 4.29 11.37 11.56
C ARG A 384 4.68 12.77 11.13
N ILE A 385 3.83 13.37 10.34
CA ILE A 385 3.93 14.76 9.95
C ILE A 385 2.53 15.36 9.90
N LYS A 386 2.37 16.54 10.44
CA LYS A 386 1.11 17.26 10.38
C LYS A 386 0.77 17.59 8.92
N VAL A 387 -0.46 17.34 8.53
CA VAL A 387 -1.01 17.67 7.20
C VAL A 387 -2.19 18.61 7.35
N ASN A 388 -2.38 19.47 6.32
CA ASN A 388 -3.44 20.48 6.32
C ASN A 388 -4.72 19.94 5.67
#